data_6559f0b779945750ff62ca0cde85d816
#
_entry.id   6559f0b779945750ff62ca0cde85d816
#
_cell.length_a   1.000
_cell.length_b   1.000
_cell.length_c   1.000
_cell.angle_alpha   90.00
_cell.angle_beta   90.00
_cell.angle_gamma   90.00
#
_symmetry.space_group_name_H-M   'P 1'
#
loop_
_entity.id
_entity.type
_entity.pdbx_description
1 polymer ?
#
loop_
_entity_poly.entity_id
_entity_poly.type
_entity_poly.pdbx_seq_one_letter_code
_entity_poly.pdbx_strand_id
1 'polypeptide(L)'
;GMAKMAKAPVLLVADIDRGGVFASIYGTLMLLEEDERAMVKGIIVNKFRGDVEILRPGLKMIEEKTGVPVVGVLPMLHVDIEDEDSLSERLTTHTEVQAVDIAVIRIPRMSNYTDFNVFELIPGVSLRYVQSVSELKNPDMIVIPGTKNTIGDLKWMRQNGLEAEIMKRAHAGTVVFGICGGYQMLGKNLSDPYGVEEGGDTAGLGLLDVETIFAEKKPVSYTHL
;
A
#
# COMPACT_ATOMS: atom_id res chain seq x y z
N GLY A 1 -18.82 -11.25 11.39
CA GLY A 1 -17.73 -10.37 11.02
C GLY A 1 -17.26 -9.46 12.16
N MET A 2 -16.30 -8.56 11.90
CA MET A 2 -15.66 -7.69 12.91
C MET A 2 -16.67 -6.86 13.72
N ALA A 3 -17.69 -6.33 13.06
CA ALA A 3 -18.75 -5.54 13.73
C ALA A 3 -19.49 -6.34 14.82
N LYS A 4 -19.75 -7.64 14.59
CA LYS A 4 -20.34 -8.52 15.60
C LYS A 4 -19.42 -8.67 16.82
N MET A 5 -18.12 -8.87 16.59
CA MET A 5 -17.14 -9.00 17.66
C MET A 5 -17.03 -7.72 18.50
N ALA A 6 -17.03 -6.57 17.81
CA ALA A 6 -16.96 -5.26 18.45
C ALA A 6 -18.33 -4.79 19.03
N LYS A 7 -19.43 -5.46 18.70
CA LYS A 7 -20.80 -5.02 18.99
C LYS A 7 -21.07 -3.58 18.54
N ALA A 8 -20.49 -3.19 17.41
CA ALA A 8 -20.51 -1.84 16.90
C ALA A 8 -21.59 -1.63 15.83
N PRO A 9 -22.27 -0.47 15.80
CA PRO A 9 -23.12 -0.12 14.68
C PRO A 9 -22.30 0.06 13.40
N VAL A 10 -22.93 -0.22 12.26
CA VAL A 10 -22.28 -0.18 10.94
C VAL A 10 -22.88 0.93 10.09
N LEU A 11 -22.06 1.72 9.44
CA LEU A 11 -22.42 2.56 8.31
C LEU A 11 -21.91 1.92 7.02
N LEU A 12 -22.82 1.65 6.09
CA LEU A 12 -22.47 1.12 4.77
C LEU A 12 -22.09 2.27 3.84
N VAL A 13 -20.82 2.33 3.44
CA VAL A 13 -20.34 3.33 2.48
C VAL A 13 -20.34 2.73 1.09
N ALA A 14 -20.98 3.39 0.14
CA ALA A 14 -21.12 2.93 -1.23
C ALA A 14 -20.56 3.94 -2.24
N ASP A 15 -19.70 3.49 -3.13
CA ASP A 15 -19.06 4.29 -4.17
C ASP A 15 -19.98 4.41 -5.40
N ILE A 16 -20.44 5.64 -5.72
CA ILE A 16 -21.32 5.89 -6.86
C ILE A 16 -20.58 6.11 -8.17
N ASP A 17 -19.28 6.40 -8.13
CA ASP A 17 -18.49 6.76 -9.31
C ASP A 17 -18.38 5.60 -10.32
N ARG A 18 -18.44 4.37 -9.85
CA ARG A 18 -18.36 3.14 -10.68
C ARG A 18 -19.69 2.71 -11.32
N GLY A 19 -20.79 3.40 -10.99
CA GLY A 19 -22.13 3.02 -11.43
C GLY A 19 -22.71 1.83 -10.67
N GLY A 20 -24.05 1.63 -10.79
CA GLY A 20 -24.75 0.51 -10.18
C GLY A 20 -24.86 0.57 -8.65
N VAL A 21 -24.61 1.70 -8.01
CA VAL A 21 -24.53 1.87 -6.56
C VAL A 21 -25.77 1.35 -5.82
N PHE A 22 -26.97 1.62 -6.33
CA PHE A 22 -28.22 1.17 -5.68
C PHE A 22 -28.35 -0.35 -5.68
N ALA A 23 -27.97 -1.00 -6.80
CA ALA A 23 -27.95 -2.47 -6.87
C ALA A 23 -26.91 -3.06 -5.92
N SER A 24 -25.74 -2.43 -5.82
CA SER A 24 -24.67 -2.83 -4.91
C SER A 24 -25.10 -2.71 -3.44
N ILE A 25 -25.72 -1.58 -3.04
CA ILE A 25 -26.24 -1.38 -1.69
C ILE A 25 -27.28 -2.45 -1.36
N TYR A 26 -28.28 -2.61 -2.24
CA TYR A 26 -29.36 -3.58 -2.04
C TYR A 26 -28.82 -5.01 -1.94
N GLY A 27 -27.96 -5.42 -2.89
CA GLY A 27 -27.37 -6.74 -2.90
C GLY A 27 -26.52 -7.02 -1.66
N THR A 28 -25.70 -6.05 -1.24
CA THR A 28 -24.90 -6.18 -0.02
C THR A 28 -25.77 -6.42 1.20
N LEU A 29 -26.82 -5.62 1.39
CA LEU A 29 -27.70 -5.75 2.54
C LEU A 29 -28.51 -7.05 2.52
N MET A 30 -28.93 -7.52 1.33
CA MET A 30 -29.70 -8.76 1.20
C MET A 30 -28.85 -10.02 1.38
N LEU A 31 -27.54 -9.95 1.18
CA LEU A 31 -26.60 -11.05 1.41
C LEU A 31 -26.15 -11.18 2.87
N LEU A 32 -26.39 -10.16 3.70
CA LEU A 32 -26.10 -10.22 5.13
C LEU A 32 -27.15 -11.06 5.87
N GLU A 33 -26.69 -11.82 6.87
CA GLU A 33 -27.58 -12.46 7.82
C GLU A 33 -28.44 -11.42 8.57
N GLU A 34 -29.61 -11.85 9.08
CA GLU A 34 -30.56 -10.92 9.69
C GLU A 34 -29.98 -10.11 10.85
N ASP A 35 -29.21 -10.76 11.70
CA ASP A 35 -28.52 -10.11 12.83
C ASP A 35 -27.39 -9.16 12.39
N GLU A 36 -26.70 -9.45 11.30
CA GLU A 36 -25.70 -8.55 10.70
C GLU A 36 -26.35 -7.34 10.03
N ARG A 37 -27.42 -7.57 9.27
CA ARG A 37 -28.22 -6.50 8.66
C ARG A 37 -28.77 -5.55 9.71
N ALA A 38 -29.26 -6.08 10.83
CA ALA A 38 -29.76 -5.27 11.94
C ALA A 38 -28.71 -4.34 12.56
N MET A 39 -27.40 -4.62 12.36
CA MET A 39 -26.31 -3.75 12.81
C MET A 39 -26.09 -2.57 11.88
N VAL A 40 -26.52 -2.63 10.61
CA VAL A 40 -26.38 -1.51 9.66
C VAL A 40 -27.39 -0.42 10.02
N LYS A 41 -26.88 0.74 10.43
CA LYS A 41 -27.68 1.87 10.92
C LYS A 41 -27.81 3.01 9.92
N GLY A 42 -27.04 2.98 8.86
CA GLY A 42 -27.12 3.99 7.81
C GLY A 42 -26.32 3.64 6.58
N ILE A 43 -26.64 4.32 5.50
CA ILE A 43 -25.96 4.25 4.22
C ILE A 43 -25.34 5.62 3.93
N ILE A 44 -24.11 5.64 3.43
CA ILE A 44 -23.44 6.82 2.91
C ILE A 44 -23.15 6.57 1.43
N VAL A 45 -23.61 7.46 0.57
CA VAL A 45 -23.25 7.47 -0.86
C VAL A 45 -22.03 8.36 -1.01
N ASN A 46 -20.93 7.80 -1.47
CA ASN A 46 -19.64 8.49 -1.58
C ASN A 46 -19.26 8.79 -3.04
N LYS A 47 -18.41 9.77 -3.23
CA LYS A 47 -17.88 10.23 -4.52
C LYS A 47 -18.95 10.73 -5.50
N PHE A 48 -20.00 11.34 -5.00
CA PHE A 48 -21.06 11.88 -5.85
C PHE A 48 -20.60 13.11 -6.64
N ARG A 49 -20.96 13.14 -7.91
CA ARG A 49 -20.71 14.29 -8.80
C ARG A 49 -22.03 14.81 -9.35
N GLY A 50 -22.33 16.05 -9.12
CA GLY A 50 -23.53 16.70 -9.64
C GLY A 50 -24.47 17.23 -8.56
N ASP A 51 -25.74 17.41 -8.94
CA ASP A 51 -26.78 17.93 -8.06
C ASP A 51 -27.45 16.81 -7.28
N VAL A 52 -27.40 16.89 -5.95
CA VAL A 52 -27.99 15.91 -5.03
C VAL A 52 -29.52 15.80 -5.20
N GLU A 53 -30.19 16.86 -5.67
CA GLU A 53 -31.64 16.85 -5.88
C GLU A 53 -32.04 15.82 -6.97
N ILE A 54 -31.18 15.61 -7.98
CA ILE A 54 -31.40 14.60 -9.02
C ILE A 54 -31.29 13.18 -8.43
N LEU A 55 -30.43 13.01 -7.43
CA LEU A 55 -30.22 11.71 -6.78
C LEU A 55 -31.33 11.35 -5.78
N ARG A 56 -32.00 12.36 -5.21
CA ARG A 56 -32.98 12.22 -4.11
C ARG A 56 -34.06 11.15 -4.33
N PRO A 57 -34.68 11.02 -5.52
CA PRO A 57 -35.65 9.93 -5.75
C PRO A 57 -35.05 8.53 -5.62
N GLY A 58 -33.80 8.36 -6.07
CA GLY A 58 -33.05 7.10 -5.94
C GLY A 58 -32.69 6.79 -4.49
N LEU A 59 -32.32 7.82 -3.70
CA LEU A 59 -32.05 7.65 -2.26
C LEU A 59 -33.30 7.17 -1.53
N LYS A 60 -34.45 7.82 -1.78
CA LYS A 60 -35.72 7.41 -1.18
C LYS A 60 -36.11 5.98 -1.56
N MET A 61 -35.96 5.63 -2.83
CA MET A 61 -36.21 4.26 -3.31
C MET A 61 -35.37 3.22 -2.56
N ILE A 62 -34.08 3.49 -2.34
CA ILE A 62 -33.21 2.51 -1.65
C ILE A 62 -33.53 2.42 -0.17
N GLU A 63 -33.88 3.51 0.50
CA GLU A 63 -34.37 3.50 1.89
C GLU A 63 -35.63 2.65 2.03
N GLU A 64 -36.62 2.86 1.15
CA GLU A 64 -37.87 2.09 1.14
C GLU A 64 -37.65 0.59 0.92
N LYS A 65 -36.69 0.23 0.04
CA LYS A 65 -36.39 -1.17 -0.27
C LYS A 65 -35.55 -1.87 0.80
N THR A 66 -34.71 -1.16 1.51
CA THR A 66 -33.76 -1.76 2.47
C THR A 66 -34.19 -1.60 3.92
N GLY A 67 -35.04 -0.62 4.20
CA GLY A 67 -35.40 -0.22 5.58
C GLY A 67 -34.22 0.49 6.30
N VAL A 68 -33.13 0.84 5.60
CA VAL A 68 -31.96 1.50 6.17
C VAL A 68 -31.87 2.93 5.64
N PRO A 69 -31.77 3.96 6.51
CA PRO A 69 -31.74 5.36 6.07
C PRO A 69 -30.43 5.71 5.34
N VAL A 70 -30.52 6.58 4.34
CA VAL A 70 -29.34 7.22 3.75
C VAL A 70 -28.99 8.45 4.60
N VAL A 71 -27.92 8.35 5.36
CA VAL A 71 -27.50 9.36 6.34
C VAL A 71 -26.55 10.42 5.75
N GLY A 72 -26.07 10.20 4.53
CA GLY A 72 -25.20 11.19 3.87
C GLY A 72 -24.94 10.89 2.40
N VAL A 73 -24.72 11.97 1.65
CA VAL A 73 -24.16 11.95 0.30
C VAL A 73 -22.92 12.81 0.32
N LEU A 74 -21.76 12.20 0.10
CA LEU A 74 -20.47 12.89 0.09
C LEU A 74 -20.11 13.21 -1.35
N PRO A 75 -19.76 14.46 -1.65
CA PRO A 75 -19.30 14.83 -2.98
C PRO A 75 -17.93 14.18 -3.26
N MET A 76 -17.58 14.11 -4.54
CA MET A 76 -16.22 13.75 -4.93
C MET A 76 -15.26 14.82 -4.42
N LEU A 77 -14.43 14.46 -3.49
CA LEU A 77 -13.40 15.31 -2.91
C LEU A 77 -12.04 14.94 -3.50
N HIS A 78 -11.29 15.94 -3.91
CA HIS A 78 -9.87 15.79 -4.26
C HIS A 78 -9.05 16.10 -3.00
N VAL A 79 -8.99 15.13 -2.11
CA VAL A 79 -8.21 15.25 -0.86
C VAL A 79 -7.04 14.30 -1.00
N ASP A 80 -5.86 14.79 -0.73
CA ASP A 80 -4.66 13.96 -0.66
C ASP A 80 -4.65 13.29 0.73
N ILE A 81 -5.17 12.07 0.77
CA ILE A 81 -5.17 11.22 1.97
C ILE A 81 -4.18 10.09 1.70
N GLU A 82 -3.34 9.79 2.69
CA GLU A 82 -2.44 8.66 2.61
C GLU A 82 -3.20 7.36 2.35
N ASP A 83 -2.69 6.57 1.40
CA ASP A 83 -3.28 5.29 1.06
C ASP A 83 -3.04 4.27 2.18
N GLU A 84 -4.10 3.63 2.66
CA GLU A 84 -3.99 2.59 3.69
C GLU A 84 -3.58 1.23 3.11
N ASP A 85 -3.83 0.99 1.83
CA ASP A 85 -3.65 -0.31 1.18
C ASP A 85 -2.47 -0.31 0.20
N SER A 86 -1.62 -1.34 0.29
CA SER A 86 -0.52 -1.59 -0.65
C SER A 86 -0.98 -1.88 -2.10
N LEU A 87 -2.28 -2.00 -2.33
CA LEU A 87 -2.90 -2.14 -3.66
C LEU A 87 -3.30 -0.79 -4.28
N SER A 88 -2.85 0.33 -3.70
CA SER A 88 -3.14 1.67 -4.19
C SER A 88 -2.83 1.83 -5.68
N GLU A 89 -3.68 2.59 -6.36
CA GLU A 89 -3.49 2.96 -7.77
C GLU A 89 -2.19 3.78 -7.97
N ARG A 90 -1.70 4.49 -6.95
CA ARG A 90 -0.43 5.24 -6.98
C ARG A 90 0.77 4.33 -7.30
N LEU A 91 0.75 3.09 -6.82
CA LEU A 91 1.82 2.12 -7.08
C LEU A 91 1.86 1.65 -8.55
N THR A 92 0.85 1.94 -9.34
CA THR A 92 0.74 1.59 -10.76
C THR A 92 0.82 2.80 -11.69
N THR A 93 0.83 4.02 -11.17
CA THR A 93 0.87 5.24 -11.97
C THR A 93 2.28 5.44 -12.51
N HIS A 94 2.42 5.51 -13.83
CA HIS A 94 3.66 5.89 -14.49
C HIS A 94 3.80 7.41 -14.48
N THR A 95 4.61 7.92 -13.59
CA THR A 95 4.95 9.35 -13.56
C THR A 95 5.96 9.66 -14.67
N GLU A 96 5.77 10.74 -15.42
CA GLU A 96 6.79 11.23 -16.35
C GLU A 96 8.05 11.58 -15.57
N VAL A 97 9.21 11.16 -16.10
CA VAL A 97 10.50 11.42 -15.46
C VAL A 97 10.79 12.91 -15.46
N GLN A 98 11.05 13.44 -14.28
CA GLN A 98 11.40 14.83 -14.02
C GLN A 98 12.91 15.03 -13.95
N ALA A 99 13.36 16.20 -13.48
CA ALA A 99 14.79 16.53 -13.34
C ALA A 99 15.53 15.58 -12.39
N VAL A 100 14.85 15.06 -11.37
CA VAL A 100 15.33 14.01 -10.44
C VAL A 100 14.38 12.84 -10.50
N ASP A 101 14.91 11.64 -10.73
CA ASP A 101 14.13 10.41 -10.85
C ASP A 101 14.44 9.43 -9.72
N ILE A 102 13.45 9.15 -8.89
CA ILE A 102 13.54 8.21 -7.78
C ILE A 102 12.78 6.93 -8.12
N ALA A 103 13.49 5.80 -8.16
CA ALA A 103 12.91 4.49 -8.37
C ALA A 103 12.84 3.71 -7.07
N VAL A 104 11.62 3.45 -6.57
CA VAL A 104 11.36 2.57 -5.43
C VAL A 104 11.12 1.16 -5.93
N ILE A 105 11.89 0.21 -5.43
CA ILE A 105 11.71 -1.20 -5.79
C ILE A 105 10.44 -1.72 -5.13
N ARG A 106 9.43 -2.03 -5.94
CA ARG A 106 8.17 -2.59 -5.46
C ARG A 106 8.31 -4.08 -5.21
N ILE A 107 8.89 -4.41 -4.06
CA ILE A 107 9.03 -5.79 -3.58
C ILE A 107 7.66 -6.36 -3.16
N PRO A 108 7.46 -7.70 -3.20
CA PRO A 108 6.14 -8.31 -2.97
C PRO A 108 5.51 -8.02 -1.61
N ARG A 109 6.33 -7.86 -0.58
CA ARG A 109 5.86 -7.64 0.81
C ARG A 109 6.28 -6.27 1.34
N MET A 110 6.31 -5.29 0.44
CA MET A 110 6.66 -3.91 0.78
C MET A 110 5.81 -3.40 1.95
N SER A 111 6.44 -2.72 2.88
CA SER A 111 5.80 -2.05 4.01
C SER A 111 6.06 -0.55 3.98
N ASN A 112 5.15 0.22 4.60
CA ASN A 112 5.29 1.67 4.75
C ASN A 112 5.52 2.41 3.43
N TYR A 113 4.80 2.02 2.38
CA TYR A 113 4.94 2.64 1.05
C TYR A 113 4.54 4.12 1.04
N THR A 114 3.70 4.56 1.99
CA THR A 114 3.28 5.96 2.14
C THR A 114 4.43 6.88 2.55
N ASP A 115 5.52 6.35 3.12
CA ASP A 115 6.71 7.15 3.49
C ASP A 115 7.34 7.86 2.28
N PHE A 116 7.07 7.35 1.07
CA PHE A 116 7.63 7.91 -0.18
C PHE A 116 6.76 9.01 -0.78
N ASN A 117 5.51 9.17 -0.35
CA ASN A 117 4.58 10.17 -0.90
C ASN A 117 5.11 11.61 -0.78
N VAL A 118 5.97 11.87 0.20
CA VAL A 118 6.63 13.16 0.37
C VAL A 118 7.42 13.60 -0.86
N PHE A 119 7.99 12.67 -1.62
CA PHE A 119 8.74 12.98 -2.83
C PHE A 119 7.84 13.47 -3.97
N GLU A 120 6.58 13.02 -4.02
CA GLU A 120 5.60 13.49 -5.01
C GLU A 120 5.23 14.97 -4.84
N LEU A 121 5.42 15.50 -3.63
CA LEU A 121 5.14 16.90 -3.31
C LEU A 121 6.28 17.86 -3.71
N ILE A 122 7.44 17.33 -4.13
CA ILE A 122 8.63 18.13 -4.45
C ILE A 122 8.62 18.42 -5.96
N PRO A 123 8.51 19.69 -6.37
CA PRO A 123 8.58 20.05 -7.78
C PRO A 123 9.91 19.61 -8.44
N GLY A 124 9.82 18.98 -9.60
CA GLY A 124 10.97 18.49 -10.35
C GLY A 124 11.48 17.12 -9.91
N VAL A 125 10.80 16.45 -8.96
CA VAL A 125 11.10 15.08 -8.55
C VAL A 125 10.01 14.16 -9.11
N SER A 126 10.42 13.05 -9.73
CA SER A 126 9.54 11.93 -10.08
C SER A 126 9.78 10.76 -9.14
N LEU A 127 8.69 10.17 -8.66
CA LEU A 127 8.68 8.94 -7.88
C LEU A 127 8.07 7.83 -8.73
N ARG A 128 8.77 6.71 -8.88
CA ARG A 128 8.30 5.56 -9.64
C ARG A 128 8.46 4.29 -8.83
N TYR A 129 7.43 3.45 -8.84
CA TYR A 129 7.51 2.10 -8.30
C TYR A 129 7.84 1.12 -9.42
N VAL A 130 8.89 0.33 -9.26
CA VAL A 130 9.43 -0.55 -10.30
C VAL A 130 9.50 -1.99 -9.83
N GLN A 131 9.08 -2.93 -10.68
CA GLN A 131 9.06 -4.37 -10.39
C GLN A 131 9.95 -5.18 -11.33
N SER A 132 10.47 -4.57 -12.38
CA SER A 132 11.28 -5.24 -13.39
C SER A 132 12.51 -4.42 -13.75
N VAL A 133 13.52 -5.12 -14.30
CA VAL A 133 14.73 -4.49 -14.81
C VAL A 133 14.41 -3.45 -15.90
N SER A 134 13.44 -3.73 -16.78
CA SER A 134 13.04 -2.82 -17.85
C SER A 134 12.42 -1.52 -17.34
N GLU A 135 11.73 -1.56 -16.21
CA GLU A 135 11.14 -0.39 -15.58
C GLU A 135 12.18 0.45 -14.82
N LEU A 136 13.25 -0.16 -14.33
CA LEU A 136 14.26 0.54 -13.51
C LEU A 136 14.91 1.70 -14.27
N LYS A 137 15.17 1.54 -15.58
CA LYS A 137 15.81 2.58 -16.43
C LYS A 137 17.09 3.14 -15.82
N ASN A 138 17.24 4.48 -15.79
CA ASN A 138 18.41 5.21 -15.26
C ASN A 138 17.98 6.21 -14.19
N PRO A 139 17.58 5.77 -12.98
CA PRO A 139 17.18 6.68 -11.93
C PRO A 139 18.42 7.37 -11.31
N ASP A 140 18.18 8.53 -10.71
CA ASP A 140 19.19 9.22 -9.89
C ASP A 140 19.34 8.55 -8.52
N MET A 141 18.25 7.98 -8.01
CA MET A 141 18.24 7.24 -6.76
C MET A 141 17.39 5.97 -6.87
N ILE A 142 17.90 4.88 -6.30
CA ILE A 142 17.16 3.63 -6.11
C ILE A 142 16.85 3.48 -4.62
N VAL A 143 15.59 3.22 -4.29
CA VAL A 143 15.17 2.95 -2.92
C VAL A 143 14.72 1.50 -2.79
N ILE A 144 15.33 0.78 -1.85
CA ILE A 144 14.87 -0.54 -1.42
C ILE A 144 14.06 -0.33 -0.14
N PRO A 145 12.72 -0.51 -0.18
CA PRO A 145 11.84 -0.19 0.93
C PRO A 145 11.91 -1.21 2.06
N GLY A 146 11.20 -0.92 3.14
CA GLY A 146 10.93 -1.88 4.19
C GLY A 146 10.07 -3.05 3.69
N THR A 147 10.20 -4.19 4.35
CA THR A 147 9.46 -5.41 4.03
C THR A 147 9.08 -6.19 5.28
N LYS A 148 8.08 -7.05 5.13
CA LYS A 148 7.67 -8.01 6.16
C LYS A 148 8.39 -9.37 6.05
N ASN A 149 9.19 -9.57 5.00
CA ASN A 149 10.04 -10.77 4.81
C ASN A 149 11.26 -10.39 3.99
N THR A 150 12.34 -10.06 4.68
CA THR A 150 13.57 -9.53 4.09
C THR A 150 14.26 -10.55 3.19
N ILE A 151 14.40 -11.79 3.67
CA ILE A 151 15.07 -12.87 2.92
C ILE A 151 14.27 -13.25 1.67
N GLY A 152 12.95 -13.39 1.81
CA GLY A 152 12.07 -13.76 0.70
C GLY A 152 12.04 -12.72 -0.39
N ASP A 153 12.00 -11.45 -0.04
CA ASP A 153 11.97 -10.36 -1.01
C ASP A 153 13.35 -10.13 -1.66
N LEU A 154 14.45 -10.35 -0.94
CA LEU A 154 15.79 -10.36 -1.54
C LEU A 154 15.94 -11.49 -2.57
N LYS A 155 15.48 -12.70 -2.27
CA LYS A 155 15.47 -13.83 -3.21
C LYS A 155 14.61 -13.49 -4.45
N TRP A 156 13.47 -12.85 -4.25
CA TRP A 156 12.62 -12.41 -5.35
C TRP A 156 13.35 -11.39 -6.25
N MET A 157 14.02 -10.37 -5.69
CA MET A 157 14.82 -9.42 -6.49
C MET A 157 15.92 -10.11 -7.29
N ARG A 158 16.57 -11.12 -6.70
CA ARG A 158 17.60 -11.93 -7.34
C ARG A 158 17.04 -12.71 -8.52
N GLN A 159 15.91 -13.39 -8.33
CA GLN A 159 15.24 -14.18 -9.37
C GLN A 159 14.77 -13.34 -10.56
N ASN A 160 14.36 -12.10 -10.30
CA ASN A 160 13.89 -11.16 -11.33
C ASN A 160 15.03 -10.32 -11.97
N GLY A 161 16.28 -10.55 -11.57
CA GLY A 161 17.43 -9.83 -12.11
C GLY A 161 17.60 -8.40 -11.60
N LEU A 162 16.70 -7.93 -10.74
CA LEU A 162 16.76 -6.58 -10.16
C LEU A 162 18.02 -6.39 -9.30
N GLU A 163 18.40 -7.39 -8.50
CA GLU A 163 19.64 -7.34 -7.71
C GLU A 163 20.86 -7.02 -8.58
N ALA A 164 21.04 -7.75 -9.68
CA ALA A 164 22.20 -7.56 -10.57
C ALA A 164 22.20 -6.16 -11.21
N GLU A 165 21.04 -5.65 -11.63
CA GLU A 165 20.94 -4.31 -12.22
C GLU A 165 21.14 -3.20 -11.15
N ILE A 166 20.60 -3.38 -9.94
CA ILE A 166 20.84 -2.46 -8.81
C ILE A 166 22.34 -2.39 -8.50
N MET A 167 23.01 -3.53 -8.41
CA MET A 167 24.47 -3.59 -8.17
C MET A 167 25.25 -2.89 -9.27
N LYS A 168 24.91 -3.12 -10.52
CA LYS A 168 25.52 -2.45 -11.67
C LYS A 168 25.34 -0.93 -11.59
N ARG A 169 24.15 -0.44 -11.23
CA ARG A 169 23.85 0.98 -11.07
C ARG A 169 24.62 1.59 -9.89
N ALA A 170 24.67 0.91 -8.76
CA ALA A 170 25.43 1.33 -7.60
C ALA A 170 26.94 1.52 -7.94
N HIS A 171 27.53 0.55 -8.65
CA HIS A 171 28.92 0.67 -9.13
C HIS A 171 29.12 1.80 -10.16
N ALA A 172 28.09 2.16 -10.89
CA ALA A 172 28.11 3.30 -11.81
C ALA A 172 27.88 4.65 -11.12
N GLY A 173 27.64 4.67 -9.80
CA GLY A 173 27.50 5.88 -8.99
C GLY A 173 26.05 6.29 -8.68
N THR A 174 25.05 5.49 -9.09
CA THR A 174 23.66 5.74 -8.68
C THR A 174 23.53 5.54 -7.16
N VAL A 175 22.85 6.47 -6.50
CA VAL A 175 22.58 6.37 -5.06
C VAL A 175 21.63 5.22 -4.80
N VAL A 176 21.98 4.33 -3.87
CA VAL A 176 21.09 3.25 -3.41
C VAL A 176 20.81 3.45 -1.93
N PHE A 177 19.51 3.56 -1.60
CA PHE A 177 19.06 3.83 -0.25
C PHE A 177 18.15 2.68 0.23
N GLY A 178 18.46 2.12 1.41
CA GLY A 178 17.70 1.03 2.01
C GLY A 178 17.00 1.45 3.29
N ILE A 179 15.75 1.04 3.46
CA ILE A 179 14.94 1.33 4.65
C ILE A 179 14.59 0.03 5.36
N CYS A 180 14.86 -0.07 6.67
CA CYS A 180 14.54 -1.23 7.50
C CYS A 180 15.04 -2.54 6.86
N GLY A 181 14.13 -3.41 6.36
CA GLY A 181 14.50 -4.63 5.62
C GLY A 181 15.36 -4.33 4.37
N GLY A 182 15.06 -3.26 3.65
CA GLY A 182 15.89 -2.80 2.53
C GLY A 182 17.33 -2.43 2.95
N TYR A 183 17.50 -1.78 4.11
CA TYR A 183 18.82 -1.52 4.66
C TYR A 183 19.56 -2.82 5.01
N GLN A 184 18.87 -3.79 5.58
CA GLN A 184 19.43 -5.12 5.88
C GLN A 184 19.91 -5.83 4.61
N MET A 185 19.13 -5.73 3.51
CA MET A 185 19.49 -6.30 2.21
C MET A 185 20.77 -5.70 1.62
N LEU A 186 21.10 -4.42 1.93
CA LEU A 186 22.34 -3.79 1.47
C LEU A 186 23.58 -4.37 2.14
N GLY A 187 23.45 -5.08 3.26
CA GLY A 187 24.54 -5.70 3.98
C GLY A 187 25.20 -6.87 3.25
N LYS A 188 26.22 -7.46 3.88
CA LYS A 188 26.98 -8.60 3.35
C LYS A 188 26.21 -9.92 3.49
N ASN A 189 25.56 -10.12 4.64
CA ASN A 189 24.89 -11.38 4.97
C ASN A 189 23.65 -11.16 5.83
N LEU A 190 22.63 -11.98 5.57
CA LEU A 190 21.41 -12.11 6.38
C LEU A 190 21.36 -13.55 6.89
N SER A 191 21.33 -13.73 8.20
CA SER A 191 21.26 -15.03 8.86
C SER A 191 19.98 -15.16 9.65
N ASP A 192 19.21 -16.21 9.40
CA ASP A 192 17.98 -16.54 10.12
C ASP A 192 18.08 -17.96 10.74
N PRO A 193 18.90 -18.13 11.79
CA PRO A 193 19.12 -19.43 12.39
C PRO A 193 17.90 -20.00 13.11
N TYR A 194 16.91 -19.17 13.40
CA TYR A 194 15.70 -19.55 14.14
C TYR A 194 14.47 -19.71 13.24
N GLY A 195 14.58 -19.44 11.94
CA GLY A 195 13.44 -19.49 11.03
C GLY A 195 12.36 -18.43 11.33
N VAL A 196 12.78 -17.24 11.73
CA VAL A 196 11.86 -16.11 12.01
C VAL A 196 11.16 -15.64 10.75
N GLU A 197 11.87 -15.72 9.61
CA GLU A 197 11.33 -15.46 8.27
C GLU A 197 11.30 -16.74 7.45
N GLU A 198 12.40 -17.07 6.74
CA GLU A 198 12.49 -18.26 5.87
C GLU A 198 13.54 -19.25 6.34
N GLY A 199 14.32 -18.89 7.34
CA GLY A 199 15.46 -19.68 7.83
C GLY A 199 16.69 -19.67 6.91
N GLY A 200 17.81 -20.04 7.49
CA GLY A 200 19.09 -20.19 6.79
C GLY A 200 19.85 -18.86 6.61
N ASP A 201 20.90 -18.94 5.78
CA ASP A 201 21.79 -17.84 5.49
C ASP A 201 21.64 -17.39 4.03
N THR A 202 21.69 -16.08 3.79
CA THR A 202 21.57 -15.52 2.44
C THR A 202 22.54 -14.34 2.32
N ALA A 203 23.38 -14.36 1.27
CA ALA A 203 24.21 -13.20 0.96
C ALA A 203 23.32 -11.98 0.64
N GLY A 204 23.64 -10.83 1.20
CA GLY A 204 23.05 -9.56 0.83
C GLY A 204 23.68 -8.96 -0.43
N LEU A 205 23.39 -7.69 -0.71
CA LEU A 205 23.96 -6.98 -1.85
C LEU A 205 25.45 -6.62 -1.64
N GLY A 206 25.92 -6.61 -0.39
CA GLY A 206 27.31 -6.29 -0.08
C GLY A 206 27.72 -4.82 -0.29
N LEU A 207 26.74 -3.93 -0.40
CA LEU A 207 26.98 -2.47 -0.55
C LEU A 207 27.34 -1.80 0.77
N LEU A 208 27.00 -2.43 1.91
CA LEU A 208 27.33 -1.97 3.26
C LEU A 208 28.09 -3.06 4.01
N ASP A 209 29.06 -2.65 4.83
CA ASP A 209 29.83 -3.53 5.68
C ASP A 209 29.08 -3.84 6.98
N VAL A 210 27.91 -4.48 6.84
CA VAL A 210 27.05 -4.89 7.95
C VAL A 210 26.53 -6.31 7.71
N GLU A 211 26.22 -7.02 8.80
CA GLU A 211 25.54 -8.31 8.80
C GLU A 211 24.28 -8.23 9.63
N THR A 212 23.25 -8.96 9.22
CA THR A 212 21.97 -9.03 9.92
C THR A 212 21.74 -10.45 10.42
N ILE A 213 21.44 -10.59 11.71
CA ILE A 213 21.02 -11.85 12.33
C ILE A 213 19.60 -11.67 12.87
N PHE A 214 18.67 -12.51 12.38
CA PHE A 214 17.30 -12.53 12.88
C PHE A 214 17.26 -13.30 14.20
N ALA A 215 16.86 -12.63 15.27
CA ALA A 215 16.77 -13.21 16.61
C ALA A 215 15.33 -13.64 16.92
N GLU A 216 15.18 -14.74 17.64
CA GLU A 216 13.88 -15.28 18.07
C GLU A 216 13.07 -14.25 18.88
N LYS A 217 13.75 -13.42 19.69
CA LYS A 217 13.15 -12.30 20.40
C LYS A 217 13.73 -11.00 19.88
N LYS A 218 12.86 -10.14 19.33
CA LYS A 218 13.26 -8.80 18.87
C LYS A 218 13.63 -7.95 20.07
N PRO A 219 14.89 -7.50 20.23
CA PRO A 219 15.23 -6.52 21.25
C PRO A 219 14.53 -5.19 20.91
N VAL A 220 13.79 -4.65 21.87
CA VAL A 220 13.15 -3.34 21.73
C VAL A 220 14.00 -2.35 22.52
N SER A 221 14.57 -1.38 21.81
CA SER A 221 15.24 -0.24 22.44
C SER A 221 14.53 1.06 22.05
N TYR A 222 14.27 1.90 23.03
CA TYR A 222 13.76 3.24 22.80
C TYR A 222 14.87 4.23 23.07
N THR A 223 15.14 5.10 22.11
CA THR A 223 16.03 6.24 22.30
C THR A 223 15.14 7.45 22.58
N HIS A 224 15.28 8.03 23.75
CA HIS A 224 14.69 9.33 24.05
C HIS A 224 15.65 10.41 23.54
N LEU A 225 15.17 11.24 22.63
CA LEU A 225 15.83 12.47 22.20
C LEU A 225 15.33 13.62 23.05
#